data_d9bd40e91d3b845997554633fc7f7e98
#
_entry.id   d9bd40e91d3b845997554633fc7f7e98
#
_cell.length_a   1.000
_cell.length_b   1.000
_cell.length_c   1.000
_cell.angle_alpha   90.00
_cell.angle_beta   90.00
_cell.angle_gamma   90.00
#
_symmetry.space_group_name_H-M   'P 1'
#
loop_
_entity.id
_entity.type
_entity.pdbx_description
1 polymer ?
#
loop_
_entity_poly.entity_id
_entity_poly.type
_entity_poly.pdbx_seq_one_letter_code
_entity_poly.pdbx_strand_id
1 'polypeptide(L)'
;MMTFDAAAFGPITLDHLPPFAQRLREAANLVWEEGYRQPFLRELGNGTLDRERFAFYLLQDYRYLNDYAKVHALALTKTQDPEVMRFMADVQNGI
;
A
#
# COMPACT_ATOMS: atom_id res chain seq x y z
N MET A 1 17.06 -8.89 -15.58
CA MET A 1 16.59 -8.62 -14.22
C MET A 1 16.03 -7.22 -14.17
N MET A 2 14.77 -7.07 -13.75
CA MET A 2 14.19 -5.74 -13.60
C MET A 2 14.79 -5.07 -12.37
N THR A 3 15.40 -3.90 -12.58
CA THR A 3 15.88 -3.07 -11.48
C THR A 3 14.77 -2.09 -11.11
N PHE A 4 14.43 -2.03 -9.84
CA PHE A 4 13.48 -1.04 -9.35
C PHE A 4 14.16 0.33 -9.31
N ASP A 5 13.58 1.29 -10.03
CA ASP A 5 14.06 2.67 -10.04
C ASP A 5 13.03 3.56 -9.35
N ALA A 6 13.28 3.88 -8.09
CA ALA A 6 12.41 4.73 -7.31
C ALA A 6 12.31 6.15 -7.90
N ALA A 7 13.36 6.62 -8.58
CA ALA A 7 13.37 7.95 -9.18
C ALA A 7 12.35 8.10 -10.32
N ALA A 8 11.95 6.97 -10.94
CA ALA A 8 10.96 6.98 -12.02
C ALA A 8 9.57 7.42 -11.54
N PHE A 9 9.30 7.29 -10.24
CA PHE A 9 8.00 7.68 -9.66
C PHE A 9 7.97 9.13 -9.20
N GLY A 10 9.11 9.80 -9.13
CA GLY A 10 9.22 11.17 -8.65
C GLY A 10 8.93 11.30 -7.15
N PRO A 11 8.99 12.51 -6.61
CA PRO A 11 8.67 12.74 -5.21
C PRO A 11 7.16 12.55 -4.95
N ILE A 12 6.84 11.85 -3.87
CA ILE A 12 5.44 11.74 -3.42
C ILE A 12 5.15 12.95 -2.54
N THR A 13 4.28 13.83 -3.02
CA THR A 13 3.88 15.03 -2.29
C THR A 13 2.38 14.99 -2.00
N LEU A 14 1.96 15.67 -0.94
CA LEU A 14 0.54 15.75 -0.59
C LEU A 14 -0.26 16.53 -1.63
N ASP A 15 0.38 17.38 -2.41
CA ASP A 15 -0.27 18.23 -3.40
C ASP A 15 -0.90 17.43 -4.54
N HIS A 16 -0.43 16.20 -4.78
CA HIS A 16 -0.95 15.33 -5.83
C HIS A 16 -2.17 14.52 -5.39
N LEU A 17 -2.53 14.58 -4.13
CA LEU A 17 -3.65 13.81 -3.60
C LEU A 17 -4.96 14.60 -3.76
N PRO A 18 -6.08 13.92 -4.03
CA PRO A 18 -7.40 14.56 -3.93
C PRO A 18 -7.64 15.12 -2.53
N PRO A 19 -8.47 16.15 -2.38
CA PRO A 19 -8.66 16.82 -1.08
C PRO A 19 -9.03 15.91 0.07
N PHE A 20 -9.88 14.92 -0.16
CA PHE A 20 -10.26 13.97 0.90
C PHE A 20 -9.07 13.08 1.29
N ALA A 21 -8.30 12.59 0.32
CA ALA A 21 -7.11 11.80 0.59
C ALA A 21 -6.05 12.61 1.35
N GLN A 22 -5.91 13.90 1.02
CA GLN A 22 -5.02 14.80 1.78
C GLN A 22 -5.43 14.89 3.24
N ARG A 23 -6.74 15.06 3.52
CA ARG A 23 -7.24 15.13 4.89
C ARG A 23 -6.99 13.84 5.65
N LEU A 24 -7.17 12.69 5.00
CA LEU A 24 -6.87 11.39 5.61
C LEU A 24 -5.38 11.26 5.94
N ARG A 25 -4.52 11.62 5.00
CA ARG A 25 -3.08 11.56 5.18
C ARG A 25 -2.62 12.47 6.32
N GLU A 26 -3.13 13.70 6.37
CA GLU A 26 -2.82 14.66 7.43
C GLU A 26 -3.28 14.18 8.80
N ALA A 27 -4.49 13.62 8.87
CA ALA A 27 -5.02 13.08 10.12
C ALA A 27 -4.17 11.91 10.65
N ALA A 28 -3.58 11.13 9.75
CA ALA A 28 -2.75 9.97 10.10
C ALA A 28 -1.25 10.30 10.15
N ASN A 29 -0.87 11.59 10.11
CA ASN A 29 0.51 11.99 9.92
C ASN A 29 1.48 11.39 10.94
N LEU A 30 1.13 11.42 12.22
CA LEU A 30 2.02 10.89 13.28
C LEU A 30 2.28 9.39 13.10
N VAL A 31 1.23 8.61 12.83
CA VAL A 31 1.35 7.17 12.60
C VAL A 31 2.13 6.89 11.32
N TRP A 32 1.89 7.67 10.28
CA TRP A 32 2.56 7.52 9.00
C TRP A 32 4.07 7.76 9.12
N GLU A 33 4.45 8.84 9.81
CA GLU A 33 5.86 9.15 10.03
C GLU A 33 6.54 8.07 10.89
N GLU A 34 5.86 7.55 11.91
CA GLU A 34 6.38 6.43 12.70
C GLU A 34 6.58 5.18 11.85
N GLY A 35 5.71 4.96 10.87
CA GLY A 35 5.88 3.85 9.93
C GLY A 35 7.20 3.92 9.17
N TYR A 36 7.61 5.10 8.74
CA TYR A 36 8.89 5.29 8.04
C TYR A 36 10.10 5.05 8.93
N ARG A 37 9.96 5.19 10.25
CA ARG A 37 11.06 5.04 11.20
C ARG A 37 11.22 3.62 11.73
N GLN A 38 10.38 2.69 11.29
CA GLN A 38 10.45 1.31 11.77
C GLN A 38 11.80 0.67 11.41
N PRO A 39 12.45 0.00 12.37
CA PRO A 39 13.71 -0.70 12.11
C PRO A 39 13.61 -1.69 10.95
N PHE A 40 12.46 -2.32 10.78
CA PHE A 40 12.21 -3.25 9.68
C PHE A 40 12.52 -2.63 8.32
N LEU A 41 12.04 -1.40 8.07
CA LEU A 41 12.27 -0.73 6.79
C LEU A 41 13.75 -0.40 6.57
N ARG A 42 14.42 0.05 7.60
CA ARG A 42 15.86 0.36 7.54
C ARG A 42 16.66 -0.90 7.25
N GLU A 43 16.36 -1.98 7.97
CA GLU A 43 17.07 -3.24 7.82
C GLU A 43 16.79 -3.88 6.45
N LEU A 44 15.56 -3.75 5.95
CA LEU A 44 15.22 -4.21 4.61
C LEU A 44 16.00 -3.42 3.56
N GLY A 45 16.06 -2.09 3.72
CA GLY A 45 16.75 -1.22 2.76
C GLY A 45 18.25 -1.41 2.72
N ASN A 46 18.89 -1.72 3.85
CA ASN A 46 20.34 -1.91 3.90
C ASN A 46 20.78 -3.38 3.84
N GLY A 47 19.84 -4.30 3.69
CA GLY A 47 20.13 -5.71 3.52
C GLY A 47 20.46 -6.48 4.79
N THR A 48 20.17 -5.92 5.97
CA THR A 48 20.48 -6.56 7.25
C THR A 48 19.28 -7.24 7.89
N LEU A 49 18.11 -7.21 7.25
CA LEU A 49 16.91 -7.82 7.80
C LEU A 49 17.07 -9.35 7.90
N ASP A 50 16.74 -9.90 9.07
CA ASP A 50 16.74 -11.33 9.32
C ASP A 50 15.73 -12.04 8.40
N ARG A 51 16.13 -13.19 7.84
CA ARG A 51 15.29 -13.99 6.95
C ARG A 51 14.00 -14.45 7.60
N GLU A 52 14.03 -14.80 8.88
CA GLU A 52 12.84 -15.24 9.60
C GLU A 52 11.84 -14.10 9.76
N ARG A 53 12.31 -12.90 10.01
CA ARG A 53 11.44 -11.71 10.08
C ARG A 53 10.86 -11.39 8.72
N PHE A 54 11.64 -11.53 7.67
CA PHE A 54 11.16 -11.30 6.32
C PHE A 54 10.09 -12.33 5.94
N ALA A 55 10.31 -13.60 6.25
CA ALA A 55 9.33 -14.65 6.01
C ALA A 55 8.03 -14.42 6.78
N PHE A 56 8.13 -13.98 8.02
CA PHE A 56 6.95 -13.61 8.81
C PHE A 56 6.18 -12.47 8.17
N TYR A 57 6.89 -11.44 7.70
CA TYR A 57 6.28 -10.32 6.99
C TYR A 57 5.54 -10.80 5.75
N LEU A 58 6.16 -11.65 4.92
CA LEU A 58 5.51 -12.16 3.71
C LEU A 58 4.24 -12.93 4.03
N LEU A 59 4.24 -13.72 5.11
CA LEU A 59 3.06 -14.47 5.53
C LEU A 59 1.93 -13.52 5.95
N GLN A 60 2.25 -12.48 6.73
CA GLN A 60 1.26 -11.49 7.15
C GLN A 60 0.75 -10.69 5.95
N ASP A 61 1.63 -10.35 5.02
CA ASP A 61 1.25 -9.64 3.80
C ASP A 61 0.29 -10.48 2.95
N TYR A 62 0.56 -11.77 2.81
CA TYR A 62 -0.33 -12.69 2.10
C TYR A 62 -1.73 -12.71 2.74
N ARG A 63 -1.79 -12.81 4.06
CA ARG A 63 -3.06 -12.78 4.80
C ARG A 63 -3.79 -11.47 4.61
N TYR A 64 -3.07 -10.36 4.69
CA TYR A 64 -3.62 -9.04 4.46
C TYR A 64 -4.20 -8.92 3.05
N LEU A 65 -3.47 -9.38 2.04
CA LEU A 65 -3.92 -9.29 0.65
C LEU A 65 -5.19 -10.09 0.39
N ASN A 66 -5.38 -11.22 1.06
CA ASN A 66 -6.63 -11.97 0.97
C ASN A 66 -7.82 -11.15 1.48
N ASP A 67 -7.67 -10.50 2.61
CA ASP A 67 -8.72 -9.63 3.16
C ASP A 67 -8.91 -8.38 2.31
N TYR A 68 -7.83 -7.84 1.79
CA TYR A 68 -7.85 -6.67 0.90
C TYR A 68 -8.64 -6.97 -0.37
N ALA A 69 -8.46 -8.15 -0.96
CA ALA A 69 -9.23 -8.58 -2.11
C ALA A 69 -10.73 -8.65 -1.81
N LYS A 70 -11.09 -9.17 -0.64
CA LYS A 70 -12.49 -9.25 -0.20
C LYS A 70 -13.11 -7.87 -0.01
N VAL A 71 -12.36 -6.93 0.56
CA VAL A 71 -12.81 -5.54 0.75
C VAL A 71 -13.12 -4.90 -0.60
N HIS A 72 -12.26 -5.10 -1.60
CA HIS A 72 -12.49 -4.55 -2.93
C HIS A 72 -13.69 -5.18 -3.61
N ALA A 73 -13.91 -6.48 -3.42
CA ALA A 73 -15.10 -7.15 -3.94
C ALA A 73 -16.38 -6.59 -3.31
N LEU A 74 -16.36 -6.33 -2.00
CA LEU A 74 -17.50 -5.70 -1.31
C LEU A 74 -17.73 -4.28 -1.81
N ALA A 75 -16.70 -3.50 -2.02
CA ALA A 75 -16.81 -2.15 -2.54
C ALA A 75 -17.44 -2.15 -3.95
N LEU A 76 -17.07 -3.12 -4.78
CA LEU A 76 -17.64 -3.29 -6.10
C LEU A 76 -19.16 -3.47 -6.05
N THR A 77 -19.66 -4.23 -5.07
CA THR A 77 -21.10 -4.46 -4.92
C THR A 77 -21.87 -3.26 -4.40
N LYS A 78 -21.18 -2.27 -3.83
CA LYS A 78 -21.81 -1.12 -3.17
C LYS A 78 -21.85 0.14 -4.01
N THR A 79 -21.13 0.17 -5.13
CA THR A 79 -21.12 1.31 -6.03
C THR A 79 -21.99 1.04 -7.25
N GLN A 80 -22.58 2.10 -7.82
CA GLN A 80 -23.28 2.03 -9.11
C GLN A 80 -22.53 2.76 -10.21
N ASP A 81 -21.38 3.35 -9.88
CA ASP A 81 -20.56 4.07 -10.84
C ASP A 81 -19.69 3.06 -11.63
N PRO A 82 -19.87 2.98 -12.96
CA PRO A 82 -19.10 2.03 -13.77
C PRO A 82 -17.58 2.22 -13.71
N GLU A 83 -17.12 3.45 -13.56
CA GLU A 83 -15.68 3.72 -13.45
C GLU A 83 -15.12 3.17 -12.15
N VAL A 84 -15.83 3.38 -11.05
CA VAL A 84 -15.43 2.84 -9.74
C VAL A 84 -15.49 1.31 -9.77
N MET A 85 -16.53 0.73 -10.37
CA MET A 85 -16.65 -0.72 -10.51
C MET A 85 -15.46 -1.31 -11.25
N ARG A 86 -15.06 -0.68 -12.36
CA ARG A 86 -13.90 -1.13 -13.14
C ARG A 86 -12.62 -1.02 -12.35
N PHE A 87 -12.43 0.09 -11.65
CA PHE A 87 -11.25 0.30 -10.81
C PHE A 87 -11.13 -0.78 -9.73
N MET A 88 -12.23 -1.08 -9.03
CA MET A 88 -12.23 -2.10 -7.99
C MET A 88 -11.94 -3.50 -8.53
N ALA A 89 -12.50 -3.82 -9.70
CA ALA A 89 -12.23 -5.10 -10.36
C ALA A 89 -10.77 -5.21 -10.79
N ASP A 90 -10.20 -4.14 -11.32
CA ASP A 90 -8.79 -4.12 -11.76
C ASP A 90 -7.85 -4.28 -10.57
N VAL A 91 -8.12 -3.60 -9.45
CA VAL A 91 -7.33 -3.75 -8.23
C VAL A 91 -7.40 -5.20 -7.73
N GLN A 92 -8.60 -5.77 -7.66
CA GLN A 92 -8.79 -7.15 -7.22
C GLN A 92 -8.03 -8.14 -8.12
N ASN A 93 -8.05 -7.92 -9.42
CA ASN A 93 -7.35 -8.78 -10.37
C ASN A 93 -5.82 -8.71 -10.19
N GLY A 94 -5.30 -7.58 -9.73
CA GLY A 94 -3.87 -7.40 -9.48
C GLY A 94 -3.37 -7.97 -8.16
N ILE A 95 -4.27 -8.35 -7.28
CA ILE A 95 -3.90 -8.95 -6.00
C ILE A 95 -3.61 -10.44 -6.19
#